data_fc22bed4403830f81b73895cf066be89
#
_entry.id   fc22bed4403830f81b73895cf066be89
#
_cell.length_a   1.000
_cell.length_b   1.000
_cell.length_c   1.000
_cell.angle_alpha   90.00
_cell.angle_beta   90.00
_cell.angle_gamma   90.00
#
_symmetry.space_group_name_H-M   'P 1'
#
loop_
_entity.id
_entity.type
_entity.pdbx_description
1 polymer ?
#
loop_
_entity_poly.entity_id
_entity_poly.type
_entity_poly.pdbx_seq_one_letter_code
_entity_poly.pdbx_strand_id
1 'polypeptide(L)'
;GGDYEHTFANNARWKTLFILNNKEDDSTRERFNVDTNAREKDLFLANFNRYQERIIRSSYSFAFAGSQNIEVGIERAQTILDSSLQLGLLSDTRMVSQNFGGLSEVNNTNATVEELRYESFIIHNFQINSRMSLETTLIIETSEIAQSGDVSKKRDFDFIRPKVDYRFDLTPSLQFRTTVEKNVSQLSFNDFTANTNSGDEDLNTIAGNPELRQEQSWRYDLNLEYRFNNDNGVISSNIYYHDLEDVIDRVDASTLTTIQSASGNIGDGERYGLRLNGSLRLNFIGQPGILVTTGLNLESSSVTDPFLGIDRRLSYFSNNRQGRG
;
A
#
# COMPACT_ATOMS: atom_id res chain seq x y z
N GLY A 1 -16.49 7.18 12.29
CA GLY A 1 -16.63 5.77 12.53
C GLY A 1 -17.07 5.47 13.96
N GLY A 2 -17.41 4.21 14.23
CA GLY A 2 -17.76 3.74 15.56
C GLY A 2 -17.64 2.23 15.64
N ASP A 3 -17.58 1.72 16.87
CA ASP A 3 -17.56 0.28 17.13
C ASP A 3 -18.51 -0.09 18.26
N TYR A 4 -18.93 -1.32 18.27
CA TYR A 4 -19.72 -1.93 19.31
C TYR A 4 -19.10 -3.28 19.68
N GLU A 5 -18.95 -3.54 20.97
CA GLU A 5 -18.49 -4.82 21.51
C GLU A 5 -19.48 -5.33 22.57
N HIS A 6 -19.82 -6.60 22.46
CA HIS A 6 -20.63 -7.30 23.46
C HIS A 6 -19.88 -8.55 23.94
N THR A 7 -19.71 -8.64 25.27
CA THR A 7 -19.12 -9.82 25.92
C THR A 7 -20.22 -10.66 26.52
N PHE A 8 -20.30 -11.92 26.10
CA PHE A 8 -21.26 -12.90 26.57
C PHE A 8 -20.84 -13.51 27.93
N ALA A 9 -21.75 -14.13 28.61
CA ALA A 9 -21.50 -14.76 29.91
C ALA A 9 -20.41 -15.86 29.89
N ASN A 10 -20.18 -16.48 28.73
CA ASN A 10 -19.12 -17.47 28.48
C ASN A 10 -17.80 -16.84 28.02
N ASN A 11 -17.61 -15.53 28.20
CA ASN A 11 -16.48 -14.73 27.74
C ASN A 11 -16.26 -14.70 26.22
N ALA A 12 -17.19 -15.20 25.43
CA ALA A 12 -17.15 -14.96 23.99
C ALA A 12 -17.46 -13.48 23.71
N ARG A 13 -16.90 -12.93 22.64
CA ARG A 13 -17.07 -11.52 22.28
C ARG A 13 -17.57 -11.38 20.85
N TRP A 14 -18.56 -10.54 20.68
CA TRP A 14 -19.01 -10.07 19.37
C TRP A 14 -18.61 -8.62 19.22
N LYS A 15 -17.92 -8.32 18.12
CA LYS A 15 -17.49 -6.97 17.79
C LYS A 15 -17.99 -6.59 16.41
N THR A 16 -18.53 -5.38 16.29
CA THR A 16 -18.87 -4.77 15.00
C THR A 16 -18.22 -3.40 14.93
N LEU A 17 -17.56 -3.12 13.78
CA LEU A 17 -16.91 -1.87 13.47
C LEU A 17 -17.53 -1.32 12.19
N PHE A 18 -17.75 0.00 12.14
CA PHE A 18 -18.04 0.67 10.89
C PHE A 18 -17.18 1.94 10.74
N ILE A 19 -16.74 2.20 9.52
CA ILE A 19 -15.93 3.35 9.14
C ILE A 19 -16.60 4.03 7.96
N LEU A 20 -16.72 5.35 8.06
CA LEU A 20 -17.12 6.23 6.96
C LEU A 20 -16.02 7.28 6.84
N ASN A 21 -15.39 7.36 5.70
CA ASN A 21 -14.36 8.34 5.41
C ASN A 21 -14.71 9.05 4.10
N ASN A 22 -14.48 10.37 4.07
CA ASN A 22 -14.62 11.18 2.87
C ASN A 22 -13.50 12.23 2.88
N LYS A 23 -12.72 12.25 1.79
CA LYS A 23 -11.63 13.20 1.58
C LYS A 23 -11.79 13.81 0.20
N GLU A 24 -11.75 15.13 0.13
CA GLU A 24 -11.70 15.88 -1.13
C GLU A 24 -10.36 16.59 -1.23
N ASP A 25 -9.80 16.57 -2.45
CA ASP A 25 -8.55 17.21 -2.81
C ASP A 25 -8.81 17.98 -4.10
N ASP A 26 -8.80 19.31 -4.03
CA ASP A 26 -8.97 20.20 -5.16
C ASP A 26 -7.74 21.10 -5.29
N SER A 27 -7.11 21.06 -6.44
CA SER A 27 -5.89 21.80 -6.67
C SER A 27 -5.86 22.41 -8.06
N THR A 28 -5.48 23.67 -8.14
CA THR A 28 -5.24 24.39 -9.39
C THR A 28 -3.83 24.93 -9.39
N ARG A 29 -3.10 24.66 -10.46
CA ARG A 29 -1.74 25.16 -10.69
C ARG A 29 -1.68 25.90 -12.00
N GLU A 30 -1.10 27.10 -11.95
CA GLU A 30 -0.77 27.90 -13.13
C GLU A 30 0.74 28.15 -13.16
N ARG A 31 1.35 28.01 -14.34
CA ARG A 31 2.74 28.39 -14.57
C ARG A 31 2.79 29.54 -15.55
N PHE A 32 3.72 30.45 -15.29
CA PHE A 32 3.95 31.62 -16.14
C PHE A 32 5.41 31.68 -16.55
N ASN A 33 5.64 31.87 -17.83
CA ASN A 33 6.92 32.29 -18.34
C ASN A 33 7.10 33.77 -18.09
N VAL A 34 8.18 34.17 -17.43
CA VAL A 34 8.45 35.56 -17.07
C VAL A 34 9.74 35.98 -17.80
N ASP A 35 9.58 36.86 -18.78
CA ASP A 35 10.69 37.55 -19.43
C ASP A 35 10.73 39.02 -18.95
N THR A 36 11.80 39.76 -19.25
CA THR A 36 12.04 41.14 -18.83
C THR A 36 10.88 42.09 -19.12
N ASN A 37 10.06 41.81 -20.13
CA ASN A 37 8.95 42.67 -20.57
C ASN A 37 7.57 42.00 -20.69
N ALA A 38 7.48 40.70 -20.38
CA ALA A 38 6.22 39.95 -20.52
C ALA A 38 6.09 38.87 -19.46
N ARG A 39 4.85 38.63 -19.06
CA ARG A 39 4.43 37.48 -18.25
C ARG A 39 3.34 36.74 -19.01
N GLU A 40 3.65 35.57 -19.50
CA GLU A 40 2.75 34.75 -20.30
C GLU A 40 2.45 33.44 -19.58
N LYS A 41 1.17 33.09 -19.46
CA LYS A 41 0.75 31.82 -18.89
C LYS A 41 1.03 30.72 -19.93
N ASP A 42 1.76 29.69 -19.54
CA ASP A 42 2.12 28.57 -20.41
C ASP A 42 1.55 27.23 -19.95
N LEU A 43 1.00 27.19 -18.72
CA LEU A 43 0.37 26.01 -18.15
C LEU A 43 -0.81 26.34 -17.25
N PHE A 44 -1.87 25.57 -17.40
CA PHE A 44 -2.99 25.44 -16.49
C PHE A 44 -3.22 23.96 -16.16
N LEU A 45 -3.28 23.63 -14.88
CA LEU A 45 -3.58 22.28 -14.39
C LEU A 45 -4.62 22.42 -13.28
N ALA A 46 -5.78 21.80 -13.46
CA ALA A 46 -6.78 21.61 -12.41
C ALA A 46 -6.98 20.13 -12.17
N ASN A 47 -6.91 19.71 -10.92
CA ASN A 47 -7.07 18.34 -10.49
C ASN A 47 -8.03 18.28 -9.31
N PHE A 48 -9.07 17.47 -9.43
CA PHE A 48 -10.04 17.20 -8.38
C PHE A 48 -10.09 15.70 -8.11
N ASN A 49 -9.98 15.32 -6.82
CA ASN A 49 -10.12 13.95 -6.37
C ASN A 49 -11.02 13.90 -5.14
N ARG A 50 -12.03 13.04 -5.16
CA ARG A 50 -12.87 12.72 -4.01
C ARG A 50 -12.74 11.24 -3.69
N TYR A 51 -12.25 10.94 -2.50
CA TYR A 51 -12.14 9.59 -1.95
C TYR A 51 -13.25 9.35 -0.94
N GLN A 52 -13.98 8.27 -1.12
CA GLN A 52 -15.01 7.82 -0.18
C GLN A 52 -14.72 6.37 0.22
N GLU A 53 -14.81 6.07 1.50
CA GLU A 53 -14.63 4.73 2.03
C GLU A 53 -15.74 4.40 3.01
N ARG A 54 -16.29 3.21 2.90
CA ARG A 54 -17.36 2.68 3.75
C ARG A 54 -17.04 1.24 4.10
N ILE A 55 -16.73 1.01 5.39
CA ILE A 55 -16.36 -0.33 5.87
C ILE A 55 -17.33 -0.73 6.97
N ILE A 56 -17.78 -1.96 6.90
CA ILE A 56 -18.44 -2.67 7.99
C ILE A 56 -17.76 -4.02 8.20
N ARG A 57 -17.35 -4.28 9.44
CA ARG A 57 -16.72 -5.53 9.86
C ARG A 57 -17.43 -6.07 11.08
N SER A 58 -17.73 -7.36 11.09
CA SER A 58 -18.29 -8.04 12.23
C SER A 58 -17.52 -9.31 12.52
N SER A 59 -17.16 -9.53 13.80
CA SER A 59 -16.44 -10.72 14.22
C SER A 59 -16.98 -11.29 15.52
N TYR A 60 -16.78 -12.58 15.70
CA TYR A 60 -17.10 -13.32 16.90
C TYR A 60 -15.88 -14.13 17.35
N SER A 61 -15.44 -13.89 18.59
CA SER A 61 -14.28 -14.57 19.17
C SER A 61 -14.70 -15.38 20.40
N PHE A 62 -14.12 -16.57 20.52
CA PHE A 62 -14.43 -17.48 21.63
C PHE A 62 -13.26 -18.39 21.97
N ALA A 63 -13.18 -18.81 23.23
CA ALA A 63 -12.26 -19.85 23.66
C ALA A 63 -12.69 -21.20 23.07
N PHE A 64 -11.76 -21.88 22.39
CA PHE A 64 -12.05 -23.15 21.71
C PHE A 64 -11.69 -24.34 22.60
N ALA A 65 -10.42 -24.46 22.99
CA ALA A 65 -9.95 -25.55 23.86
C ALA A 65 -8.71 -25.11 24.64
N GLY A 66 -8.78 -25.17 25.96
CA GLY A 66 -7.65 -24.82 26.83
C GLY A 66 -7.10 -23.41 26.54
N SER A 67 -5.90 -23.35 25.96
CA SER A 67 -5.19 -22.10 25.64
C SER A 67 -5.41 -21.64 24.19
N GLN A 68 -6.50 -22.04 23.54
CA GLN A 68 -6.81 -21.69 22.16
C GLN A 68 -8.00 -20.74 22.09
N ASN A 69 -7.90 -19.75 21.20
CA ASN A 69 -8.95 -18.81 20.88
C ASN A 69 -9.17 -18.78 19.38
N ILE A 70 -10.44 -18.77 18.97
CA ILE A 70 -10.83 -18.64 17.55
C ILE A 70 -11.62 -17.35 17.40
N GLU A 71 -11.29 -16.59 16.36
CA GLU A 71 -12.12 -15.48 15.87
C GLU A 71 -12.54 -15.78 14.44
N VAL A 72 -13.81 -15.62 14.15
CA VAL A 72 -14.37 -15.69 12.79
C VAL A 72 -15.09 -14.40 12.49
N GLY A 73 -15.02 -13.94 11.26
CA GLY A 73 -15.69 -12.70 10.90
C GLY A 73 -15.82 -12.48 9.41
N ILE A 74 -16.53 -11.40 9.11
CA ILE A 74 -16.74 -10.91 7.74
C ILE A 74 -16.54 -9.41 7.71
N GLU A 75 -16.04 -8.92 6.57
CA GLU A 75 -15.90 -7.50 6.26
C GLU A 75 -16.48 -7.22 4.89
N ARG A 76 -17.14 -6.06 4.75
CA ARG A 76 -17.50 -5.46 3.48
C ARG A 76 -16.87 -4.07 3.45
N ALA A 77 -16.05 -3.82 2.43
CA ALA A 77 -15.47 -2.51 2.16
C ALA A 77 -15.93 -2.01 0.79
N GLN A 78 -16.27 -0.74 0.71
CA GLN A 78 -16.56 -0.03 -0.52
C GLN A 78 -15.66 1.21 -0.55
N THR A 79 -14.85 1.34 -1.59
CA THR A 79 -13.96 2.49 -1.80
C THR A 79 -14.28 3.09 -3.15
N ILE A 80 -14.47 4.41 -3.22
CA ILE A 80 -14.79 5.15 -4.44
C ILE A 80 -13.79 6.30 -4.58
N LEU A 81 -13.25 6.45 -5.79
CA LEU A 81 -12.51 7.63 -6.23
C LEU A 81 -13.25 8.27 -7.40
N ASP A 82 -13.69 9.51 -7.21
CA ASP A 82 -14.07 10.38 -8.32
C ASP A 82 -12.87 11.29 -8.62
N SER A 83 -12.39 11.27 -9.86
CA SER A 83 -11.21 12.03 -10.32
C SER A 83 -11.51 12.80 -11.57
N SER A 84 -11.07 14.06 -11.63
CA SER A 84 -11.03 14.83 -12.87
C SER A 84 -9.70 15.57 -13.01
N LEU A 85 -9.18 15.61 -14.22
CA LEU A 85 -7.94 16.27 -14.59
C LEU A 85 -8.18 17.15 -15.83
N GLN A 86 -7.85 18.44 -15.71
CA GLN A 86 -7.84 19.37 -16.83
C GLN A 86 -6.43 19.94 -17.00
N LEU A 87 -5.84 19.74 -18.16
CA LEU A 87 -4.52 20.24 -18.53
C LEU A 87 -4.63 21.13 -19.77
N GLY A 88 -4.24 22.38 -19.63
CA GLY A 88 -4.09 23.35 -20.69
C GLY A 88 -2.63 23.76 -20.87
N LEU A 89 -2.17 23.86 -22.12
CA LEU A 89 -0.85 24.38 -22.47
C LEU A 89 -0.96 25.50 -23.51
N LEU A 90 0.04 26.38 -23.53
CA LEU A 90 0.19 27.36 -24.60
C LEU A 90 0.40 26.63 -25.93
N SER A 91 -0.37 27.01 -26.95
CA SER A 91 -0.26 26.43 -28.28
C SER A 91 -0.68 27.46 -29.34
N ASP A 92 0.15 27.62 -30.37
CA ASP A 92 -0.11 28.53 -31.48
C ASP A 92 -1.15 27.98 -32.50
N THR A 93 -1.47 26.68 -32.36
CA THR A 93 -2.27 25.96 -33.38
C THR A 93 -3.62 25.47 -32.89
N ARG A 94 -3.90 25.54 -31.57
CA ARG A 94 -5.13 25.06 -30.95
C ARG A 94 -5.99 26.21 -30.42
N MET A 95 -7.30 26.00 -30.39
CA MET A 95 -8.23 26.97 -29.83
C MET A 95 -8.05 27.06 -28.31
N VAL A 96 -8.03 28.27 -27.77
CA VAL A 96 -7.97 28.56 -26.35
C VAL A 96 -9.36 28.43 -25.71
N SER A 97 -9.42 28.02 -24.45
CA SER A 97 -10.66 27.87 -23.71
C SER A 97 -10.53 28.39 -22.28
N GLN A 98 -11.54 29.06 -21.78
CA GLN A 98 -11.58 29.54 -20.39
C GLN A 98 -11.56 28.39 -19.38
N ASN A 99 -12.10 27.22 -19.72
CA ASN A 99 -12.06 26.02 -18.87
C ASN A 99 -10.64 25.51 -18.64
N PHE A 100 -9.68 25.90 -19.47
CA PHE A 100 -8.26 25.57 -19.36
C PHE A 100 -7.42 26.81 -19.04
N GLY A 101 -7.97 27.72 -18.24
CA GLY A 101 -7.29 28.95 -17.80
C GLY A 101 -6.92 29.90 -18.93
N GLY A 102 -7.63 29.86 -20.06
CA GLY A 102 -7.33 30.67 -21.25
C GLY A 102 -6.28 30.04 -22.16
N LEU A 103 -5.91 28.77 -21.94
CA LEU A 103 -4.96 28.00 -22.75
C LEU A 103 -5.68 26.97 -23.63
N SER A 104 -4.91 26.27 -24.44
CA SER A 104 -5.43 25.20 -25.30
C SER A 104 -5.53 23.88 -24.53
N GLU A 105 -6.63 23.17 -24.72
CA GLU A 105 -6.85 21.85 -24.12
C GLU A 105 -5.80 20.84 -24.60
N VAL A 106 -5.17 20.15 -23.66
CA VAL A 106 -4.25 19.04 -23.91
C VAL A 106 -4.80 17.74 -23.35
N ASN A 107 -5.36 17.80 -22.15
CA ASN A 107 -5.98 16.65 -21.51
C ASN A 107 -7.20 17.11 -20.71
N ASN A 108 -8.28 16.33 -20.80
CA ASN A 108 -9.52 16.54 -20.03
C ASN A 108 -10.10 15.16 -19.75
N THR A 109 -9.84 14.65 -18.57
CA THR A 109 -10.25 13.30 -18.18
C THR A 109 -11.14 13.33 -16.97
N ASN A 110 -12.15 12.46 -16.97
CA ASN A 110 -13.02 12.20 -15.85
C ASN A 110 -13.15 10.70 -15.65
N ALA A 111 -12.97 10.25 -14.42
CA ALA A 111 -13.08 8.84 -14.09
C ALA A 111 -13.65 8.66 -12.68
N THR A 112 -14.52 7.67 -12.53
CA THR A 112 -14.92 7.13 -11.24
C THR A 112 -14.40 5.69 -11.16
N VAL A 113 -13.65 5.38 -10.10
CA VAL A 113 -13.17 4.03 -9.79
C VAL A 113 -13.82 3.59 -8.49
N GLU A 114 -14.51 2.47 -8.52
CA GLU A 114 -15.16 1.89 -7.36
C GLU A 114 -14.65 0.47 -7.12
N GLU A 115 -14.27 0.14 -5.89
CA GLU A 115 -14.03 -1.21 -5.43
C GLU A 115 -15.08 -1.63 -4.41
N LEU A 116 -15.66 -2.79 -4.62
CA LEU A 116 -16.50 -3.48 -3.65
C LEU A 116 -15.82 -4.78 -3.25
N ARG A 117 -15.39 -4.88 -1.98
CA ARG A 117 -14.63 -6.00 -1.44
C ARG A 117 -15.38 -6.67 -0.30
N TYR A 118 -15.36 -7.99 -0.29
CA TYR A 118 -15.83 -8.84 0.78
C TYR A 118 -14.70 -9.73 1.27
N GLU A 119 -14.48 -9.77 2.57
CA GLU A 119 -13.51 -10.65 3.21
C GLU A 119 -14.23 -11.52 4.25
N SER A 120 -14.01 -12.83 4.19
CA SER A 120 -14.35 -13.75 5.26
C SER A 120 -13.04 -14.22 5.89
N PHE A 121 -12.95 -14.24 7.22
CA PHE A 121 -11.71 -14.61 7.88
C PHE A 121 -11.92 -15.51 9.08
N ILE A 122 -10.89 -16.31 9.35
CA ILE A 122 -10.71 -17.06 10.59
C ILE A 122 -9.31 -16.81 11.13
N ILE A 123 -9.23 -16.51 12.42
CA ILE A 123 -7.97 -16.33 13.15
C ILE A 123 -7.98 -17.35 14.30
N HIS A 124 -6.95 -18.16 14.39
CA HIS A 124 -6.72 -19.10 15.47
C HIS A 124 -5.47 -18.72 16.23
N ASN A 125 -5.63 -18.43 17.52
CA ASN A 125 -4.56 -18.12 18.47
C ASN A 125 -4.37 -19.32 19.40
N PHE A 126 -3.17 -19.85 19.45
CA PHE A 126 -2.80 -21.00 20.29
C PHE A 126 -1.58 -20.67 21.16
N GLN A 127 -1.78 -20.55 22.46
CA GLN A 127 -0.70 -20.50 23.43
C GLN A 127 -0.27 -21.93 23.75
N ILE A 128 0.73 -22.45 23.03
CA ILE A 128 1.22 -23.83 23.13
C ILE A 128 1.74 -24.11 24.56
N ASN A 129 2.54 -23.16 25.07
CA ASN A 129 3.01 -23.14 26.45
C ASN A 129 3.45 -21.71 26.82
N SER A 130 4.05 -21.54 28.02
CA SER A 130 4.48 -20.21 28.51
C SER A 130 5.53 -19.51 27.64
N ARG A 131 6.18 -20.21 26.70
CA ARG A 131 7.24 -19.69 25.82
C ARG A 131 6.89 -19.73 24.34
N MET A 132 5.84 -20.44 23.95
CA MET A 132 5.51 -20.68 22.54
C MET A 132 4.07 -20.27 22.25
N SER A 133 3.87 -19.48 21.21
CA SER A 133 2.55 -19.18 20.69
C SER A 133 2.52 -19.31 19.17
N LEU A 134 1.36 -19.68 18.64
CA LEU A 134 1.08 -19.80 17.23
C LEU A 134 -0.20 -19.04 16.90
N GLU A 135 -0.14 -18.17 15.92
CA GLU A 135 -1.31 -17.57 15.28
C GLU A 135 -1.40 -18.08 13.84
N THR A 136 -2.57 -18.54 13.46
CA THR A 136 -2.88 -18.88 12.07
C THR A 136 -4.09 -18.08 11.62
N THR A 137 -3.98 -17.48 10.44
CA THR A 137 -5.05 -16.69 9.83
C THR A 137 -5.31 -17.21 8.43
N LEU A 138 -6.57 -17.29 8.06
CA LEU A 138 -7.01 -17.51 6.69
C LEU A 138 -8.04 -16.43 6.34
N ILE A 139 -7.78 -15.71 5.26
CA ILE A 139 -8.70 -14.73 4.69
C ILE A 139 -9.09 -15.23 3.30
N ILE A 140 -10.37 -15.21 3.00
CA ILE A 140 -10.93 -15.40 1.66
C ILE A 140 -11.51 -14.06 1.26
N GLU A 141 -10.95 -13.49 0.20
CA GLU A 141 -11.31 -12.17 -0.32
C GLU A 141 -11.91 -12.32 -1.71
N THR A 142 -13.04 -11.66 -1.96
CA THR A 142 -13.59 -11.42 -3.29
C THR A 142 -13.74 -9.91 -3.47
N SER A 143 -13.28 -9.38 -4.59
CA SER A 143 -13.43 -7.97 -4.89
C SER A 143 -13.83 -7.74 -6.35
N GLU A 144 -14.59 -6.67 -6.56
CA GLU A 144 -14.99 -6.16 -7.86
C GLU A 144 -14.48 -4.73 -7.98
N ILE A 145 -13.71 -4.44 -9.05
CA ILE A 145 -13.28 -3.09 -9.38
C ILE A 145 -13.98 -2.66 -10.66
N ALA A 146 -14.75 -1.58 -10.58
CA ALA A 146 -15.44 -0.96 -11.70
C ALA A 146 -14.88 0.44 -11.96
N GLN A 147 -14.54 0.73 -13.20
CA GLN A 147 -14.18 2.06 -13.68
C GLN A 147 -15.24 2.56 -14.65
N SER A 148 -15.59 3.82 -14.55
CA SER A 148 -16.51 4.53 -15.47
C SER A 148 -16.01 5.94 -15.77
N GLY A 149 -16.60 6.61 -16.73
CA GLY A 149 -16.17 7.91 -17.27
C GLY A 149 -15.60 7.75 -18.66
N ASP A 150 -14.39 8.26 -18.91
CA ASP A 150 -13.75 8.19 -20.24
C ASP A 150 -13.41 6.75 -20.64
N VAL A 151 -13.17 5.89 -19.67
CA VAL A 151 -12.98 4.43 -19.84
C VAL A 151 -13.99 3.70 -18.98
N SER A 152 -14.59 2.64 -19.53
CA SER A 152 -15.48 1.75 -18.78
C SER A 152 -14.89 0.36 -18.73
N LYS A 153 -14.62 -0.14 -17.55
CA LYS A 153 -14.04 -1.46 -17.30
C LYS A 153 -14.53 -2.01 -15.98
N LYS A 154 -14.79 -3.32 -15.95
CA LYS A 154 -15.17 -4.06 -14.75
C LYS A 154 -14.33 -5.31 -14.66
N ARG A 155 -13.85 -5.62 -13.43
CA ARG A 155 -12.98 -6.76 -13.16
C ARG A 155 -13.28 -7.34 -11.79
N ASP A 156 -13.24 -8.67 -11.71
CA ASP A 156 -13.43 -9.42 -10.49
C ASP A 156 -12.10 -10.08 -10.08
N PHE A 157 -11.89 -10.20 -8.77
CA PHE A 157 -10.70 -10.81 -8.18
C PHE A 157 -11.09 -11.67 -6.99
N ASP A 158 -10.43 -12.83 -6.88
CA ASP A 158 -10.59 -13.76 -5.77
C ASP A 158 -9.21 -14.12 -5.22
N PHE A 159 -9.05 -14.03 -3.88
CA PHE A 159 -7.79 -14.32 -3.23
C PHE A 159 -8.00 -15.20 -2.00
N ILE A 160 -7.03 -16.09 -1.76
CA ILE A 160 -6.87 -16.84 -0.53
C ILE A 160 -5.57 -16.37 0.11
N ARG A 161 -5.64 -15.82 1.32
CA ARG A 161 -4.54 -15.16 2.02
C ARG A 161 -4.28 -15.86 3.36
N PRO A 162 -3.49 -16.96 3.36
CA PRO A 162 -3.04 -17.62 4.57
C PRO A 162 -1.91 -16.84 5.24
N LYS A 163 -1.87 -16.91 6.58
CA LYS A 163 -0.77 -16.43 7.41
C LYS A 163 -0.51 -17.38 8.56
N VAL A 164 0.74 -17.61 8.87
CA VAL A 164 1.21 -18.33 10.04
C VAL A 164 2.25 -17.47 10.74
N ASP A 165 2.07 -17.23 12.01
CA ASP A 165 2.99 -16.48 12.87
C ASP A 165 3.32 -17.34 14.10
N TYR A 166 4.60 -17.71 14.24
CA TYR A 166 5.08 -18.50 15.34
C TYR A 166 6.10 -17.73 16.16
N ARG A 167 5.88 -17.67 17.47
CA ARG A 167 6.77 -17.04 18.45
C ARG A 167 7.32 -18.08 19.42
N PHE A 168 8.62 -17.97 19.70
CA PHE A 168 9.30 -18.77 20.69
C PHE A 168 10.25 -17.92 21.54
N ASP A 169 9.99 -17.86 22.83
CA ASP A 169 10.88 -17.24 23.84
C ASP A 169 11.94 -18.30 24.25
N LEU A 170 13.08 -18.32 23.55
CA LEU A 170 14.17 -19.25 23.80
C LEU A 170 14.69 -19.11 25.24
N THR A 171 14.86 -17.86 25.67
CA THR A 171 15.18 -17.46 27.04
C THR A 171 14.32 -16.26 27.42
N PRO A 172 14.31 -15.80 28.70
CA PRO A 172 13.64 -14.56 29.07
C PRO A 172 14.12 -13.33 28.30
N SER A 173 15.34 -13.39 27.75
CA SER A 173 15.97 -12.27 27.03
C SER A 173 16.04 -12.46 25.53
N LEU A 174 15.84 -13.69 25.02
CA LEU A 174 15.96 -13.99 23.59
C LEU A 174 14.67 -14.56 23.03
N GLN A 175 14.08 -13.85 22.09
CA GLN A 175 12.87 -14.23 21.38
C GLN A 175 13.16 -14.47 19.90
N PHE A 176 12.56 -15.51 19.38
CA PHE A 176 12.47 -15.86 17.98
C PHE A 176 11.02 -15.71 17.51
N ARG A 177 10.78 -15.13 16.35
CA ARG A 177 9.48 -15.08 15.71
C ARG A 177 9.63 -15.29 14.21
N THR A 178 8.81 -16.15 13.64
CA THR A 178 8.75 -16.34 12.19
C THR A 178 7.33 -16.14 11.69
N THR A 179 7.22 -15.44 10.57
CA THR A 179 5.94 -15.19 9.90
C THR A 179 6.05 -15.68 8.45
N VAL A 180 5.05 -16.41 8.01
CA VAL A 180 4.86 -16.77 6.61
C VAL A 180 3.45 -16.33 6.22
N GLU A 181 3.33 -15.49 5.19
CA GLU A 181 2.04 -14.99 4.74
C GLU A 181 1.96 -14.84 3.23
N LYS A 182 0.77 -15.05 2.66
CA LYS A 182 0.43 -14.55 1.34
C LYS A 182 -0.24 -13.19 1.48
N ASN A 183 0.42 -12.16 0.97
CA ASN A 183 -0.07 -10.79 0.96
C ASN A 183 -0.55 -10.42 -0.44
N VAL A 184 -1.67 -9.67 -0.50
CA VAL A 184 -2.21 -9.06 -1.71
C VAL A 184 -2.22 -7.55 -1.48
N SER A 185 -1.52 -6.81 -2.34
CA SER A 185 -1.44 -5.35 -2.24
C SER A 185 -2.70 -4.72 -2.80
N GLN A 186 -3.25 -3.74 -2.11
CA GLN A 186 -4.36 -2.95 -2.66
C GLN A 186 -3.87 -2.10 -3.81
N LEU A 187 -4.69 -2.03 -4.88
CA LEU A 187 -4.44 -1.13 -5.99
C LEU A 187 -4.65 0.33 -5.56
N SER A 188 -3.79 1.20 -6.03
CA SER A 188 -4.01 2.63 -5.90
C SER A 188 -4.98 3.08 -6.98
N PHE A 189 -6.12 3.65 -6.61
CA PHE A 189 -7.11 4.10 -7.59
C PHE A 189 -6.58 5.20 -8.50
N ASN A 190 -5.58 5.97 -8.06
CA ASN A 190 -4.88 6.93 -8.90
C ASN A 190 -4.16 6.30 -10.11
N ASP A 191 -3.88 5.00 -10.05
CA ASP A 191 -3.24 4.31 -11.18
C ASP A 191 -4.22 3.96 -12.30
N PHE A 192 -5.51 4.01 -12.02
CA PHE A 192 -6.56 3.82 -13.01
C PHE A 192 -6.91 5.12 -13.75
N THR A 193 -6.54 6.25 -13.19
CA THR A 193 -6.90 7.58 -13.72
C THR A 193 -5.68 8.29 -14.29
N ALA A 194 -5.88 9.16 -15.27
CA ALA A 194 -4.83 10.05 -15.73
C ALA A 194 -4.42 11.00 -14.59
N ASN A 195 -3.11 11.19 -14.43
CA ASN A 195 -2.55 12.01 -13.37
C ASN A 195 -1.31 12.76 -13.88
N THR A 196 -0.82 13.73 -13.11
CA THR A 196 0.43 14.43 -13.39
C THR A 196 1.40 14.22 -12.23
N ASN A 197 2.68 14.05 -12.54
CA ASN A 197 3.71 14.04 -11.52
C ASN A 197 3.98 15.49 -11.07
N SER A 198 3.51 15.86 -9.88
CA SER A 198 3.70 17.21 -9.33
C SER A 198 5.16 17.58 -9.05
N GLY A 199 6.06 16.59 -9.01
CA GLY A 199 7.50 16.78 -8.84
C GLY A 199 8.28 16.92 -10.15
N ASP A 200 7.62 16.77 -11.30
CA ASP A 200 8.23 16.89 -12.61
C ASP A 200 7.89 18.26 -13.22
N GLU A 201 8.91 19.07 -13.47
CA GLU A 201 8.73 20.40 -14.06
C GLU A 201 8.20 20.32 -15.51
N ASP A 202 8.51 19.23 -16.22
CA ASP A 202 8.07 19.00 -17.60
C ASP A 202 6.65 18.42 -17.69
N LEU A 203 6.00 18.15 -16.52
CA LEU A 203 4.61 17.69 -16.42
C LEU A 203 4.30 16.47 -17.31
N ASN A 204 5.14 15.46 -17.21
CA ASN A 204 4.82 14.19 -17.85
C ASN A 204 3.47 13.67 -17.31
N THR A 205 2.51 13.53 -18.18
CA THR A 205 1.23 12.91 -17.83
C THR A 205 1.44 11.42 -17.58
N ILE A 206 0.86 10.94 -16.50
CA ILE A 206 0.79 9.52 -16.18
C ILE A 206 -0.57 9.04 -16.69
N ALA A 207 -0.56 8.13 -17.65
CA ALA A 207 -1.80 7.52 -18.13
C ALA A 207 -2.40 6.61 -17.03
N GLY A 208 -3.72 6.59 -16.93
CA GLY A 208 -4.42 5.57 -16.17
C GLY A 208 -4.30 4.20 -16.84
N ASN A 209 -4.20 3.14 -16.04
CA ASN A 209 -4.19 1.78 -16.54
C ASN A 209 -5.32 0.93 -15.94
N PRO A 210 -6.42 0.70 -16.67
CA PRO A 210 -7.54 -0.10 -16.20
C PRO A 210 -7.25 -1.61 -16.15
N GLU A 211 -6.10 -2.05 -16.69
CA GLU A 211 -5.71 -3.47 -16.75
C GLU A 211 -4.85 -3.93 -15.56
N LEU A 212 -4.59 -3.05 -14.60
CA LEU A 212 -3.79 -3.37 -13.43
C LEU A 212 -4.38 -4.54 -12.61
N ARG A 213 -3.51 -5.46 -12.24
CA ARG A 213 -3.79 -6.54 -11.27
C ARG A 213 -3.09 -6.24 -9.96
N GLN A 214 -3.65 -6.72 -8.86
CA GLN A 214 -3.01 -6.62 -7.55
C GLN A 214 -1.69 -7.39 -7.55
N GLU A 215 -0.63 -6.72 -7.12
CA GLU A 215 0.63 -7.37 -6.78
C GLU A 215 0.42 -8.31 -5.60
N GLN A 216 0.87 -9.54 -5.71
CA GLN A 216 0.81 -10.54 -4.67
C GLN A 216 2.22 -10.88 -4.20
N SER A 217 2.35 -11.34 -2.96
CA SER A 217 3.64 -11.81 -2.47
C SER A 217 3.51 -12.90 -1.42
N TRP A 218 4.37 -13.91 -1.52
CA TRP A 218 4.67 -14.76 -0.40
C TRP A 218 5.80 -14.11 0.41
N ARG A 219 5.53 -13.84 1.68
CA ARG A 219 6.47 -13.21 2.59
C ARG A 219 6.94 -14.18 3.65
N TYR A 220 8.25 -14.27 3.82
CA TYR A 220 8.92 -15.09 4.81
C TYR A 220 9.78 -14.18 5.65
N ASP A 221 9.41 -13.99 6.91
CA ASP A 221 10.08 -13.11 7.86
C ASP A 221 10.59 -13.90 9.05
N LEU A 222 11.85 -13.67 9.41
CA LEU A 222 12.50 -14.21 10.59
C LEU A 222 12.98 -13.06 11.46
N ASN A 223 12.44 -12.96 12.67
CA ASN A 223 12.79 -11.95 13.66
C ASN A 223 13.51 -12.59 14.83
N LEU A 224 14.64 -12.03 15.22
CA LEU A 224 15.36 -12.32 16.45
C LEU A 224 15.43 -11.05 17.30
N GLU A 225 15.04 -11.10 18.55
CA GLU A 225 15.10 -10.00 19.50
C GLU A 225 15.83 -10.43 20.76
N TYR A 226 16.87 -9.66 21.11
CA TYR A 226 17.59 -9.83 22.36
C TYR A 226 17.43 -8.59 23.24
N ARG A 227 16.90 -8.79 24.45
CA ARG A 227 16.72 -7.77 25.48
C ARG A 227 17.81 -7.87 26.51
N PHE A 228 18.52 -6.78 26.72
CA PHE A 228 19.53 -6.70 27.78
C PHE A 228 18.87 -6.61 29.15
N ASN A 229 19.54 -7.19 30.16
CA ASN A 229 19.04 -7.15 31.51
C ASN A 229 18.87 -5.71 32.02
N ASN A 230 17.93 -5.51 32.98
CA ASN A 230 17.65 -4.23 33.63
C ASN A 230 17.26 -3.11 32.65
N ASP A 231 16.52 -3.42 31.60
CA ASP A 231 16.07 -2.45 30.58
C ASP A 231 17.20 -1.63 29.95
N ASN A 232 18.40 -2.21 29.88
CA ASN A 232 19.56 -1.54 29.32
C ASN A 232 19.48 -1.39 27.81
N GLY A 233 18.57 -2.09 27.14
CA GLY A 233 18.36 -1.94 25.72
C GLY A 233 17.83 -3.19 25.03
N VAL A 234 17.71 -3.10 23.72
CA VAL A 234 17.25 -4.18 22.84
C VAL A 234 18.04 -4.16 21.52
N ILE A 235 18.36 -5.33 21.02
CA ILE A 235 18.84 -5.54 19.65
C ILE A 235 17.84 -6.44 18.96
N SER A 236 17.39 -6.04 17.77
CA SER A 236 16.52 -6.86 16.93
C SER A 236 17.10 -6.98 15.52
N SER A 237 16.92 -8.16 14.94
CA SER A 237 17.20 -8.42 13.53
C SER A 237 15.97 -9.01 12.85
N ASN A 238 15.69 -8.54 11.64
CA ASN A 238 14.69 -9.11 10.75
C ASN A 238 15.38 -9.53 9.46
N ILE A 239 15.36 -10.81 9.16
CA ILE A 239 15.77 -11.36 7.86
C ILE A 239 14.48 -11.67 7.11
N TYR A 240 14.37 -11.23 5.88
CA TYR A 240 13.17 -11.45 5.08
C TYR A 240 13.48 -11.83 3.64
N TYR A 241 12.56 -12.61 3.07
CA TYR A 241 12.49 -12.94 1.66
C TYR A 241 11.04 -12.84 1.19
N HIS A 242 10.81 -12.08 0.12
CA HIS A 242 9.50 -11.91 -0.50
C HIS A 242 9.59 -12.38 -1.95
N ASP A 243 8.75 -13.34 -2.29
CA ASP A 243 8.50 -13.80 -3.66
C ASP A 243 7.31 -13.03 -4.20
N LEU A 244 7.50 -12.28 -5.27
CA LEU A 244 6.56 -11.28 -5.79
C LEU A 244 5.96 -11.76 -7.10
N GLU A 245 4.63 -11.71 -7.20
CA GLU A 245 3.85 -11.99 -8.41
C GLU A 245 3.19 -10.70 -8.90
N ASP A 246 3.13 -10.48 -10.22
CA ASP A 246 2.48 -9.33 -10.85
C ASP A 246 2.99 -7.97 -10.32
N VAL A 247 4.30 -7.81 -10.16
CA VAL A 247 4.93 -6.57 -9.67
C VAL A 247 4.46 -5.36 -10.46
N ILE A 248 4.02 -4.31 -9.74
CA ILE A 248 3.58 -3.06 -10.35
C ILE A 248 4.73 -2.07 -10.40
N ASP A 249 5.09 -1.61 -11.60
CA ASP A 249 6.13 -0.60 -11.84
C ASP A 249 5.75 0.30 -13.01
N ARG A 250 6.61 1.25 -13.35
CA ARG A 250 6.44 2.14 -14.51
C ARG A 250 6.61 1.38 -15.81
N VAL A 251 5.67 1.56 -16.71
CA VAL A 251 5.70 1.06 -18.08
C VAL A 251 5.56 2.23 -19.07
N ASP A 252 6.09 2.06 -20.27
CA ASP A 252 5.88 3.00 -21.37
C ASP A 252 4.43 2.87 -21.88
N ALA A 253 3.69 3.97 -21.81
CA ALA A 253 2.32 4.11 -22.30
C ALA A 253 2.25 5.16 -23.43
N SER A 254 3.39 5.48 -24.06
CA SER A 254 3.48 6.49 -25.12
C SER A 254 2.65 6.08 -26.34
N THR A 255 2.09 7.10 -26.98
CA THR A 255 1.42 6.98 -28.29
C THR A 255 2.33 7.57 -29.37
N LEU A 256 1.89 7.52 -30.63
CA LEU A 256 2.62 8.15 -31.74
C LEU A 256 2.77 9.67 -31.61
N THR A 257 1.94 10.29 -30.79
CA THR A 257 1.86 11.75 -30.62
C THR A 257 2.15 12.25 -29.22
N THR A 258 2.23 11.36 -28.22
CA THR A 258 2.37 11.75 -26.82
C THR A 258 3.32 10.80 -26.11
N ILE A 259 4.33 11.33 -25.44
CA ILE A 259 5.22 10.57 -24.55
C ILE A 259 4.59 10.55 -23.17
N GLN A 260 4.30 9.35 -22.65
CA GLN A 260 3.71 9.17 -21.34
C GLN A 260 4.06 7.82 -20.72
N SER A 261 3.99 7.73 -19.41
CA SER A 261 4.15 6.49 -18.68
C SER A 261 2.86 6.10 -17.95
N ALA A 262 2.72 4.84 -17.60
CA ALA A 262 1.64 4.35 -16.74
C ALA A 262 2.20 3.43 -15.65
N SER A 263 1.39 3.11 -14.65
CA SER A 263 1.62 1.95 -13.80
C SER A 263 1.21 0.69 -14.55
N GLY A 264 2.02 -0.36 -14.51
CA GLY A 264 1.72 -1.63 -15.19
C GLY A 264 2.29 -2.82 -14.42
N ASN A 265 1.71 -4.00 -14.62
CA ASN A 265 2.28 -5.23 -14.11
C ASN A 265 3.44 -5.66 -15.03
N ILE A 266 4.63 -5.79 -14.46
CA ILE A 266 5.88 -6.06 -15.20
C ILE A 266 6.37 -7.50 -15.05
N GLY A 267 5.61 -8.38 -14.36
CA GLY A 267 5.96 -9.77 -14.12
C GLY A 267 6.35 -10.04 -12.69
N ASP A 268 7.03 -11.17 -12.49
CA ASP A 268 7.38 -11.67 -11.17
C ASP A 268 8.76 -11.19 -10.75
N GLY A 269 8.99 -11.13 -9.45
CA GLY A 269 10.25 -10.63 -8.89
C GLY A 269 10.50 -11.16 -7.49
N GLU A 270 11.62 -10.75 -6.91
CA GLU A 270 11.98 -11.08 -5.55
C GLU A 270 12.56 -9.89 -4.80
N ARG A 271 12.43 -9.91 -3.48
CA ARG A 271 13.00 -8.93 -2.58
C ARG A 271 13.46 -9.59 -1.30
N TYR A 272 14.67 -9.33 -0.87
CA TYR A 272 15.20 -9.87 0.36
C TYR A 272 16.11 -8.89 1.07
N GLY A 273 16.28 -9.09 2.37
CA GLY A 273 17.11 -8.19 3.14
C GLY A 273 17.31 -8.57 4.59
N LEU A 274 18.11 -7.73 5.23
CA LEU A 274 18.42 -7.76 6.65
C LEU A 274 18.21 -6.37 7.24
N ARG A 275 17.35 -6.27 8.25
CA ARG A 275 17.18 -5.07 9.07
C ARG A 275 17.73 -5.34 10.46
N LEU A 276 18.63 -4.49 10.91
CA LEU A 276 19.16 -4.53 12.27
C LEU A 276 18.76 -3.22 12.96
N ASN A 277 18.19 -3.34 14.16
CA ASN A 277 17.89 -2.20 15.00
C ASN A 277 18.44 -2.45 16.39
N GLY A 278 18.98 -1.42 17.00
CA GLY A 278 19.50 -1.50 18.36
C GLY A 278 19.25 -0.23 19.15
N SER A 279 18.97 -0.40 20.43
CA SER A 279 19.01 0.66 21.41
C SER A 279 19.74 0.16 22.65
N LEU A 280 20.67 0.94 23.16
CA LEU A 280 21.50 0.55 24.32
C LEU A 280 21.75 1.76 25.22
N ARG A 281 21.44 1.62 26.51
CA ARG A 281 21.86 2.56 27.55
C ARG A 281 23.29 2.25 27.98
N LEU A 282 24.11 3.29 28.10
CA LEU A 282 25.53 3.13 28.41
C LEU A 282 25.79 2.98 29.93
N ASN A 283 24.91 2.25 30.62
CA ASN A 283 25.05 1.96 32.06
C ASN A 283 26.35 1.23 32.38
N PHE A 284 26.80 0.35 31.48
CA PHE A 284 28.00 -0.47 31.64
C PHE A 284 29.31 0.32 31.66
N ILE A 285 29.27 1.58 31.19
CA ILE A 285 30.40 2.53 31.27
C ILE A 285 30.11 3.69 32.23
N GLY A 286 29.13 3.54 33.14
CA GLY A 286 28.77 4.54 34.13
C GLY A 286 28.02 5.76 33.59
N GLN A 287 27.43 5.68 32.40
CA GLN A 287 26.68 6.77 31.75
C GLN A 287 25.20 6.38 31.52
N PRO A 288 24.37 6.23 32.58
CA PRO A 288 23.00 5.75 32.44
C PRO A 288 22.06 6.74 31.72
N GLY A 289 22.43 8.00 31.64
CA GLY A 289 21.67 9.03 30.92
C GLY A 289 21.82 9.00 29.41
N ILE A 290 22.78 8.22 28.87
CA ILE A 290 23.02 8.14 27.44
C ILE A 290 22.34 6.91 26.87
N LEU A 291 21.48 7.14 25.87
CA LEU A 291 20.86 6.11 25.05
C LEU A 291 21.41 6.21 23.61
N VAL A 292 22.04 5.15 23.14
CA VAL A 292 22.48 5.03 21.74
C VAL A 292 21.45 4.22 20.99
N THR A 293 20.98 4.76 19.87
CA THR A 293 20.09 4.05 18.92
C THR A 293 20.77 3.94 17.58
N THR A 294 20.65 2.77 16.94
CA THR A 294 21.23 2.52 15.62
C THR A 294 20.27 1.67 14.78
N GLY A 295 20.33 1.83 13.47
CA GLY A 295 19.60 1.03 12.50
C GLY A 295 20.44 0.81 11.26
N LEU A 296 20.39 -0.40 10.71
CA LEU A 296 20.97 -0.79 9.44
C LEU A 296 19.93 -1.53 8.62
N ASN A 297 19.73 -1.11 7.38
CA ASN A 297 18.88 -1.80 6.42
C ASN A 297 19.71 -2.16 5.17
N LEU A 298 19.85 -3.45 4.93
CA LEU A 298 20.48 -4.00 3.74
C LEU A 298 19.38 -4.71 2.93
N GLU A 299 19.16 -4.27 1.71
CA GLU A 299 18.09 -4.76 0.86
C GLU A 299 18.59 -4.99 -0.56
N SER A 300 18.13 -6.06 -1.18
CA SER A 300 18.26 -6.32 -2.61
C SER A 300 16.93 -6.77 -3.17
N SER A 301 16.73 -6.51 -4.45
CA SER A 301 15.54 -6.93 -5.20
C SER A 301 15.91 -7.20 -6.64
N SER A 302 15.11 -8.04 -7.30
CA SER A 302 15.24 -8.36 -8.72
C SER A 302 13.87 -8.51 -9.35
N VAL A 303 13.72 -8.03 -10.59
CA VAL A 303 12.58 -8.24 -11.47
C VAL A 303 13.09 -8.29 -12.89
N THR A 304 12.56 -9.17 -13.71
CA THR A 304 12.89 -9.21 -15.14
C THR A 304 12.13 -8.11 -15.88
N ASP A 305 12.86 -7.18 -16.47
CA ASP A 305 12.26 -6.11 -17.29
C ASP A 305 11.63 -6.71 -18.56
N PRO A 306 10.32 -6.54 -18.79
CA PRO A 306 9.63 -7.18 -19.90
C PRO A 306 10.02 -6.63 -21.27
N PHE A 307 10.59 -5.42 -21.36
CA PHE A 307 11.02 -4.81 -22.61
C PHE A 307 12.45 -5.16 -22.97
N LEU A 308 13.35 -5.18 -21.98
CA LEU A 308 14.78 -5.41 -22.19
C LEU A 308 15.16 -6.87 -22.02
N GLY A 309 14.34 -7.68 -21.33
CA GLY A 309 14.63 -9.09 -21.00
C GLY A 309 15.81 -9.25 -20.06
N ILE A 310 16.13 -8.24 -19.26
CA ILE A 310 17.23 -8.25 -18.30
C ILE A 310 16.71 -8.08 -16.88
N ASP A 311 17.42 -8.69 -15.93
CA ASP A 311 17.11 -8.50 -14.52
C ASP A 311 17.58 -7.13 -14.04
N ARG A 312 16.70 -6.42 -13.33
CA ARG A 312 16.99 -5.15 -12.69
C ARG A 312 16.41 -5.09 -11.29
N ARG A 313 16.85 -4.14 -10.49
CA ARG A 313 16.23 -3.87 -9.20
C ARG A 313 14.83 -3.29 -9.38
N LEU A 314 13.95 -3.58 -8.42
CA LEU A 314 12.66 -2.90 -8.30
C LEU A 314 12.89 -1.40 -8.22
N SER A 315 12.06 -0.62 -8.90
CA SER A 315 12.14 0.83 -8.82
C SER A 315 11.73 1.33 -7.44
N TYR A 316 12.12 2.57 -7.13
CA TYR A 316 11.69 3.25 -5.90
C TYR A 316 10.15 3.34 -5.80
N PHE A 317 9.48 3.45 -6.93
CA PHE A 317 8.03 3.51 -7.01
C PHE A 317 7.36 2.20 -6.53
N SER A 318 7.85 1.06 -6.98
CA SER A 318 7.40 -0.26 -6.52
C SER A 318 7.71 -0.48 -5.03
N ASN A 319 8.91 -0.10 -4.58
CA ASN A 319 9.33 -0.24 -3.19
C ASN A 319 8.47 0.57 -2.20
N ASN A 320 8.02 1.76 -2.59
CA ASN A 320 7.16 2.59 -1.75
C ASN A 320 5.74 2.04 -1.57
N ARG A 321 5.23 1.27 -2.53
CA ARG A 321 3.91 0.64 -2.42
C ARG A 321 3.88 -0.51 -1.42
N GLN A 322 4.99 -1.25 -1.30
CA GLN A 322 5.09 -2.39 -0.38
C GLN A 322 5.22 -1.98 1.10
N GLY A 323 5.52 -0.73 1.39
CA GLY A 323 5.67 -0.20 2.75
C GLY A 323 4.41 0.41 3.37
N ARG A 324 3.27 0.34 2.71
CA ARG A 324 1.99 0.90 3.19
C ARG A 324 0.90 -0.17 3.17
N GLY A 325 1.03 -1.13 4.03
CA GLY A 325 0.00 -2.10 4.38
C GLY A 325 -0.30 -2.04 5.85
#